data_8bcce8b14510c44b41d2cb947f007005
#
_entry.id   8bcce8b14510c44b41d2cb947f007005
#
_cell.length_a   1.000
_cell.length_b   1.000
_cell.length_c   1.000
_cell.angle_alpha   90.00
_cell.angle_beta   90.00
_cell.angle_gamma   90.00
#
_symmetry.space_group_name_H-M   'P 1'
#
loop_
_entity.id
_entity.type
_entity.pdbx_description
1 polymer ?
#
loop_
_entity_poly.entity_id
_entity_poly.type
_entity_poly.pdbx_seq_one_letter_code
_entity_poly.pdbx_strand_id
1 'polypeptide(L)'
;MKIVLVNHTFQIPRFYKRWQMLAAQHPDLDVTLITLKSYEWDIKGSMIFGSDMIIEGKDIEEGNFRIISVSCETHKYRSWTSKEMVEVIKKIKPDIVYHIGTHKQDSALQCIHAVRKYLGPKSKAIIFSMRGPAMNISYPVRRKTESVFYWWLRIFNYWQLKKKLRYLNNNADAVICHYPDAVRCFREEGFTKQIYMSTQVGVDPDIYHPDEAARKKVREKYNLGDAFVFGTACRFIPDKGLQEIIKALPSDGNWKCLLMGKGSEDYTNALKRLIHDRGLDGKIILTGYVDWKEIADYWNAIDCAVHVPRTTDIWQETFSLAVIQAMASGKPVIGNDSGSVPYQMGPSGILVHEGDIQALHDKMEWVIAHPDKAKNIGDKMYDYAVNSFSIQHLNNQFYDIINDVYNGTYDKNLIDMVTYHPILN
;
A
#
# COMPACT_ATOMS: atom_id res chain seq x y z
N MET A 1 21.75 -7.50 -16.30
CA MET A 1 20.98 -6.25 -16.53
C MET A 1 21.20 -5.32 -15.35
N LYS A 2 21.46 -4.01 -15.62
CA LYS A 2 21.60 -2.99 -14.55
C LYS A 2 20.29 -2.28 -14.32
N ILE A 3 19.80 -2.28 -13.08
CA ILE A 3 18.55 -1.59 -12.72
C ILE A 3 18.81 -0.59 -11.61
N VAL A 4 18.20 0.58 -11.72
CA VAL A 4 18.20 1.63 -10.69
C VAL A 4 16.77 1.86 -10.23
N LEU A 5 16.53 1.68 -8.94
CA LEU A 5 15.25 1.95 -8.30
C LEU A 5 15.37 3.22 -7.45
N VAL A 6 14.40 4.10 -7.55
CA VAL A 6 14.41 5.41 -6.87
C VAL A 6 13.22 5.54 -5.95
N ASN A 7 13.47 5.66 -4.64
CA ASN A 7 12.45 5.96 -3.65
C ASN A 7 13.05 6.55 -2.37
N HIS A 8 12.39 7.52 -1.78
CA HIS A 8 12.81 8.16 -0.53
C HIS A 8 12.71 7.26 0.71
N THR A 9 11.97 6.14 0.66
CA THR A 9 11.75 5.23 1.80
C THR A 9 12.77 4.09 1.91
N PHE A 10 13.68 3.94 0.97
CA PHE A 10 14.69 2.86 0.99
C PHE A 10 15.74 2.97 2.10
N GLN A 11 15.63 3.96 2.95
CA GLN A 11 16.40 4.07 4.19
C GLN A 11 15.95 3.05 5.26
N ILE A 12 14.73 2.50 5.11
CA ILE A 12 14.10 1.65 6.11
C ILE A 12 14.17 0.19 5.63
N PRO A 13 14.73 -0.75 6.43
CA PRO A 13 14.95 -2.14 6.03
C PRO A 13 13.72 -2.82 5.44
N ARG A 14 12.54 -2.63 6.02
CA ARG A 14 11.30 -3.25 5.52
C ARG A 14 10.92 -2.84 4.08
N PHE A 15 11.45 -1.70 3.56
CA PHE A 15 11.15 -1.24 2.20
C PHE A 15 12.23 -1.61 1.20
N TYR A 16 13.48 -1.87 1.65
CA TYR A 16 14.53 -2.29 0.73
C TYR A 16 14.81 -3.81 0.76
N LYS A 17 14.46 -4.52 1.82
CA LYS A 17 14.77 -5.95 1.98
C LYS A 17 14.24 -6.79 0.80
N ARG A 18 13.06 -6.47 0.27
CA ARG A 18 12.52 -7.11 -0.93
C ARG A 18 13.49 -7.04 -2.12
N TRP A 19 14.09 -5.88 -2.34
CA TRP A 19 14.98 -5.63 -3.48
C TRP A 19 16.34 -6.28 -3.29
N GLN A 20 16.80 -6.38 -2.04
CA GLN A 20 17.97 -7.18 -1.68
C GLN A 20 17.71 -8.66 -1.97
N MET A 21 16.54 -9.18 -1.64
CA MET A 21 16.11 -10.54 -1.98
C MET A 21 16.01 -10.73 -3.51
N LEU A 22 15.48 -9.74 -4.26
CA LEU A 22 15.44 -9.78 -5.72
C LEU A 22 16.86 -9.95 -6.31
N ALA A 23 17.83 -9.17 -5.82
CA ALA A 23 19.21 -9.28 -6.27
C ALA A 23 19.83 -10.66 -5.97
N ALA A 24 19.54 -11.22 -4.80
CA ALA A 24 19.99 -12.55 -4.43
C ALA A 24 19.35 -13.67 -5.28
N GLN A 25 18.06 -13.50 -5.64
CA GLN A 25 17.32 -14.46 -6.47
C GLN A 25 17.73 -14.43 -7.94
N HIS A 26 18.19 -13.28 -8.44
CA HIS A 26 18.55 -13.03 -9.83
C HIS A 26 19.98 -12.45 -9.93
N PRO A 27 21.03 -13.33 -9.88
CA PRO A 27 22.43 -12.87 -9.92
C PRO A 27 22.83 -12.15 -11.21
N ASP A 28 22.04 -12.27 -12.27
CA ASP A 28 22.20 -11.55 -13.54
C ASP A 28 21.77 -10.08 -13.47
N LEU A 29 21.07 -9.67 -12.39
CA LEU A 29 20.73 -8.28 -12.11
C LEU A 29 21.83 -7.61 -11.31
N ASP A 30 22.11 -6.35 -11.64
CA ASP A 30 22.88 -5.41 -10.84
C ASP A 30 21.88 -4.37 -10.30
N VAL A 31 21.52 -4.48 -9.01
CA VAL A 31 20.43 -3.72 -8.39
C VAL A 31 20.98 -2.56 -7.58
N THR A 32 20.68 -1.35 -8.00
CA THR A 32 21.03 -0.14 -7.24
C THR A 32 19.77 0.56 -6.78
N LEU A 33 19.65 0.79 -5.47
CA LEU A 33 18.61 1.66 -4.89
C LEU A 33 19.17 3.05 -4.69
N ILE A 34 18.43 4.08 -5.09
CA ILE A 34 18.72 5.47 -4.75
C ILE A 34 17.70 5.94 -3.72
N THR A 35 18.19 6.44 -2.59
CA THR A 35 17.40 7.00 -1.51
C THR A 35 17.92 8.38 -1.11
N LEU A 36 17.31 9.02 -0.11
CA LEU A 36 17.72 10.36 0.34
C LEU A 36 18.65 10.26 1.55
N LYS A 37 19.66 11.14 1.65
CA LYS A 37 20.60 11.25 2.79
C LYS A 37 19.86 11.62 4.07
N SER A 38 18.93 12.56 3.97
CA SER A 38 18.02 12.91 5.06
C SER A 38 16.70 13.35 4.45
N TYR A 39 15.61 13.00 5.08
CA TYR A 39 14.28 13.43 4.71
C TYR A 39 13.49 13.76 5.97
N GLU A 40 13.20 15.03 6.16
CA GLU A 40 12.23 15.44 7.16
C GLU A 40 10.84 15.08 6.66
N TRP A 41 10.29 14.04 7.21
CA TRP A 41 8.86 13.80 7.09
C TRP A 41 8.15 14.89 7.90
N ASP A 42 7.48 15.81 7.24
CA ASP A 42 6.49 16.64 7.91
C ASP A 42 5.35 15.74 8.41
N ILE A 43 5.55 15.27 9.64
CA ILE A 43 4.79 14.17 10.26
C ILE A 43 3.49 14.68 10.87
N LYS A 44 3.18 15.98 10.80
CA LYS A 44 1.90 16.52 11.32
C LYS A 44 0.64 15.85 10.74
N GLY A 45 0.79 14.80 9.96
CA GLY A 45 -0.30 14.01 9.39
C GLY A 45 0.02 12.57 9.00
N SER A 46 1.25 12.08 9.11
CA SER A 46 1.57 10.70 8.72
C SER A 46 2.17 9.91 9.89
N MET A 47 1.31 9.38 10.75
CA MET A 47 1.71 8.50 11.86
C MET A 47 2.16 7.10 11.40
N ILE A 48 2.91 6.99 10.31
CA ILE A 48 3.45 5.68 9.92
C ILE A 48 4.58 5.26 10.87
N PHE A 49 5.25 6.21 11.55
CA PHE A 49 6.50 5.98 12.27
C PHE A 49 6.59 6.64 13.64
N GLY A 50 5.53 6.90 14.36
CA GLY A 50 5.62 7.48 15.71
C GLY A 50 6.72 8.55 15.86
N SER A 51 6.38 9.82 16.01
CA SER A 51 7.20 10.99 16.30
C SER A 51 8.50 11.20 15.47
N ASP A 52 8.62 12.36 14.86
CA ASP A 52 9.82 13.10 14.43
C ASP A 52 11.12 12.28 14.17
N MET A 53 11.05 11.25 13.31
CA MET A 53 12.26 10.54 12.90
C MET A 53 12.85 11.22 11.66
N ILE A 54 13.96 11.92 11.84
CA ILE A 54 14.92 12.15 10.76
C ILE A 54 15.54 10.78 10.45
N ILE A 55 15.25 10.23 9.29
CA ILE A 55 15.85 8.97 8.86
C ILE A 55 17.09 9.34 8.05
N GLU A 56 18.27 8.98 8.56
CA GLU A 56 19.52 9.14 7.82
C GLU A 56 19.73 7.96 6.89
N GLY A 57 19.95 8.25 5.61
CA GLY A 57 20.30 7.26 4.60
C GLY A 57 21.73 6.77 4.81
N LYS A 58 21.92 5.46 4.74
CA LYS A 58 23.25 4.82 4.73
C LYS A 58 23.48 4.15 3.40
N ASP A 59 24.69 4.29 2.88
CA ASP A 59 25.12 3.55 1.71
C ASP A 59 25.39 2.09 2.11
N ILE A 60 24.95 1.17 1.27
CA ILE A 60 25.14 -0.28 1.44
C ILE A 60 25.71 -0.83 0.13
N GLU A 61 26.65 -1.77 0.21
CA GLU A 61 27.14 -2.50 -0.95
C GLU A 61 27.33 -3.97 -0.57
N GLU A 62 26.56 -4.85 -1.21
CA GLU A 62 26.55 -6.29 -0.94
C GLU A 62 26.40 -7.05 -2.28
N GLY A 63 27.51 -7.52 -2.84
CA GLY A 63 27.48 -8.26 -4.10
C GLY A 63 26.90 -7.45 -5.26
N ASN A 64 25.80 -7.92 -5.82
CA ASN A 64 25.05 -7.26 -6.92
C ASN A 64 23.94 -6.32 -6.42
N PHE A 65 23.90 -6.02 -5.12
CA PHE A 65 22.94 -5.10 -4.49
C PHE A 65 23.67 -3.93 -3.85
N ARG A 66 23.16 -2.70 -4.07
CA ARG A 66 23.67 -1.50 -3.40
C ARG A 66 22.58 -0.47 -3.13
N ILE A 67 22.78 0.32 -2.09
CA ILE A 67 21.98 1.52 -1.77
C ILE A 67 22.91 2.73 -1.82
N ILE A 68 22.51 3.76 -2.53
CA ILE A 68 23.21 5.04 -2.63
C ILE A 68 22.30 6.15 -2.10
N SER A 69 22.77 6.86 -1.11
CA SER A 69 22.06 7.98 -0.51
C SER A 69 22.45 9.30 -1.18
N VAL A 70 21.46 10.09 -1.60
CA VAL A 70 21.67 11.36 -2.32
C VAL A 70 21.03 12.53 -1.59
N SER A 71 21.61 13.71 -1.77
CA SER A 71 21.02 14.99 -1.31
C SER A 71 19.83 15.35 -2.18
N CYS A 72 18.84 16.05 -1.63
CA CYS A 72 17.66 16.49 -2.36
C CYS A 72 17.26 17.93 -2.03
N GLU A 73 16.52 18.53 -2.94
CA GLU A 73 15.75 19.74 -2.73
C GLU A 73 14.28 19.36 -2.60
N THR A 74 13.65 19.74 -1.49
CA THR A 74 12.24 19.45 -1.23
C THR A 74 11.35 20.55 -1.79
N HIS A 75 10.20 20.14 -2.33
CA HIS A 75 9.21 21.02 -2.92
C HIS A 75 7.83 20.81 -2.25
N LYS A 76 6.87 21.68 -2.57
CA LYS A 76 5.49 21.53 -2.07
C LYS A 76 4.92 20.14 -2.37
N TYR A 77 4.01 19.68 -1.52
CA TYR A 77 3.30 18.39 -1.66
C TYR A 77 4.22 17.15 -1.63
N ARG A 78 5.29 17.18 -0.80
CA ARG A 78 6.23 16.05 -0.66
C ARG A 78 6.92 15.65 -1.96
N SER A 79 7.03 16.57 -2.91
CA SER A 79 7.82 16.38 -4.11
C SER A 79 9.28 16.75 -3.82
N TRP A 80 10.20 16.12 -4.50
CA TRP A 80 11.62 16.38 -4.36
C TRP A 80 12.35 16.19 -5.68
N THR A 81 13.52 16.80 -5.79
CA THR A 81 14.47 16.64 -6.89
C THR A 81 15.88 16.48 -6.35
N SER A 82 16.77 15.87 -7.13
CA SER A 82 18.18 15.68 -6.76
C SER A 82 19.09 15.74 -7.97
N LYS A 83 20.02 16.66 -7.96
CA LYS A 83 21.09 16.71 -8.97
C LYS A 83 22.03 15.52 -8.84
N GLU A 84 22.35 15.13 -7.59
CA GLU A 84 23.20 13.98 -7.28
C GLU A 84 22.60 12.66 -7.80
N MET A 85 21.27 12.46 -7.67
CA MET A 85 20.57 11.33 -8.27
C MET A 85 20.80 11.24 -9.78
N VAL A 86 20.72 12.36 -10.49
CA VAL A 86 20.95 12.39 -11.95
C VAL A 86 22.38 12.02 -12.28
N GLU A 87 23.37 12.50 -11.52
CA GLU A 87 24.78 12.13 -11.73
C GLU A 87 25.05 10.65 -11.44
N VAL A 88 24.41 10.09 -10.41
CA VAL A 88 24.47 8.65 -10.13
C VAL A 88 23.89 7.83 -11.29
N ILE A 89 22.71 8.21 -11.81
CA ILE A 89 22.10 7.55 -12.99
C ILE A 89 23.03 7.63 -14.21
N LYS A 90 23.62 8.79 -14.46
CA LYS A 90 24.58 8.97 -15.58
C LYS A 90 25.83 8.12 -15.45
N LYS A 91 26.35 7.95 -14.22
CA LYS A 91 27.53 7.16 -13.92
C LYS A 91 27.28 5.66 -14.09
N ILE A 92 26.14 5.16 -13.55
CA ILE A 92 25.75 3.74 -13.59
C ILE A 92 25.38 3.32 -15.02
N LYS A 93 24.75 4.20 -15.79
CA LYS A 93 24.17 3.92 -17.11
C LYS A 93 23.25 2.68 -17.07
N PRO A 94 22.18 2.70 -16.26
CA PRO A 94 21.31 1.55 -16.10
C PRO A 94 20.53 1.23 -17.38
N ASP A 95 20.18 -0.03 -17.53
CA ASP A 95 19.24 -0.50 -18.55
C ASP A 95 17.82 -0.08 -18.21
N ILE A 96 17.49 -0.05 -16.90
CA ILE A 96 16.17 0.37 -16.41
C ILE A 96 16.31 1.34 -15.23
N VAL A 97 15.56 2.44 -15.28
CA VAL A 97 15.31 3.32 -14.14
C VAL A 97 13.84 3.15 -13.72
N TYR A 98 13.63 2.70 -12.50
CA TYR A 98 12.31 2.46 -11.92
C TYR A 98 12.05 3.42 -10.76
N HIS A 99 11.14 4.37 -10.94
CA HIS A 99 10.75 5.30 -9.89
C HIS A 99 9.52 4.78 -9.14
N ILE A 100 9.66 4.65 -7.83
CA ILE A 100 8.59 4.21 -6.92
C ILE A 100 8.06 5.40 -6.13
N GLY A 101 6.85 5.81 -6.42
CA GLY A 101 6.22 6.95 -5.76
C GLY A 101 4.91 7.34 -6.43
N THR A 102 4.53 8.59 -6.33
CA THR A 102 3.39 9.08 -7.11
C THR A 102 3.88 9.65 -8.45
N HIS A 103 3.12 9.39 -9.49
CA HIS A 103 3.38 9.93 -10.85
C HIS A 103 3.40 11.47 -10.91
N LYS A 104 2.95 12.16 -9.86
CA LYS A 104 2.95 13.63 -9.71
C LYS A 104 4.26 14.19 -9.15
N GLN A 105 5.16 13.34 -8.64
CA GLN A 105 6.42 13.78 -8.04
C GLN A 105 7.40 14.28 -9.09
N ASP A 106 8.09 15.36 -8.79
CA ASP A 106 9.12 15.94 -9.68
C ASP A 106 10.30 14.97 -9.85
N SER A 107 10.61 14.16 -8.83
CA SER A 107 11.62 13.10 -8.92
C SER A 107 11.28 12.05 -10.00
N ALA A 108 10.01 11.69 -10.19
CA ALA A 108 9.59 10.77 -11.25
C ALA A 108 9.87 11.36 -12.64
N LEU A 109 9.50 12.63 -12.84
CA LEU A 109 9.79 13.34 -14.10
C LEU A 109 11.29 13.52 -14.32
N GLN A 110 12.05 13.77 -13.26
CA GLN A 110 13.51 13.91 -13.31
C GLN A 110 14.18 12.58 -13.70
N CYS A 111 13.70 11.44 -13.19
CA CYS A 111 14.17 10.11 -13.61
C CYS A 111 13.92 9.87 -15.10
N ILE A 112 12.69 10.12 -15.58
CA ILE A 112 12.35 9.99 -17.01
C ILE A 112 13.23 10.91 -17.86
N HIS A 113 13.43 12.17 -17.44
CA HIS A 113 14.26 13.13 -18.14
C HIS A 113 15.72 12.67 -18.20
N ALA A 114 16.25 12.13 -17.09
CA ALA A 114 17.61 11.62 -17.04
C ALA A 114 17.82 10.46 -18.04
N VAL A 115 16.87 9.52 -18.10
CA VAL A 115 16.91 8.42 -19.08
C VAL A 115 16.91 8.99 -20.51
N ARG A 116 15.97 9.86 -20.85
CA ARG A 116 15.80 10.37 -22.22
C ARG A 116 16.95 11.26 -22.67
N LYS A 117 17.53 12.04 -21.78
CA LYS A 117 18.56 13.01 -22.12
C LYS A 117 19.99 12.46 -22.10
N TYR A 118 20.29 11.55 -21.17
CA TYR A 118 21.67 11.16 -20.89
C TYR A 118 21.97 9.68 -21.16
N LEU A 119 20.94 8.84 -21.27
CA LEU A 119 21.10 7.42 -21.58
C LEU A 119 20.63 7.16 -23.01
N GLY A 120 21.09 6.10 -23.60
CA GLY A 120 20.73 5.76 -24.98
C GLY A 120 19.27 5.24 -25.09
N PRO A 121 18.77 5.00 -26.33
CA PRO A 121 17.39 4.57 -26.57
C PRO A 121 17.05 3.17 -26.01
N LYS A 122 18.07 2.39 -25.66
CA LYS A 122 17.90 1.09 -25.02
C LYS A 122 17.46 1.20 -23.55
N SER A 123 17.86 2.27 -22.85
CA SER A 123 17.49 2.45 -21.44
C SER A 123 16.03 2.81 -21.31
N LYS A 124 15.34 2.20 -20.34
CA LYS A 124 13.90 2.32 -20.12
C LYS A 124 13.58 3.04 -18.81
N ALA A 125 12.49 3.80 -18.81
CA ALA A 125 11.94 4.45 -17.63
C ALA A 125 10.59 3.84 -17.26
N ILE A 126 10.52 3.23 -16.09
CA ILE A 126 9.30 2.65 -15.52
C ILE A 126 8.85 3.48 -14.32
N ILE A 127 7.57 3.74 -14.21
CA ILE A 127 6.98 4.49 -13.10
C ILE A 127 5.99 3.61 -12.36
N PHE A 128 6.16 3.51 -11.05
CA PHE A 128 5.12 2.96 -10.19
C PHE A 128 4.16 4.05 -9.74
N SER A 129 2.89 3.74 -9.69
CA SER A 129 1.89 4.70 -9.22
C SER A 129 0.85 4.07 -8.30
N MET A 130 0.70 4.72 -7.13
CA MET A 130 -0.36 4.43 -6.15
C MET A 130 -1.63 5.23 -6.45
N ARG A 131 -1.90 5.54 -7.71
CA ARG A 131 -3.02 6.39 -8.11
C ARG A 131 -4.36 5.68 -7.92
N GLY A 132 -5.40 6.42 -7.56
CA GLY A 132 -6.77 5.98 -7.52
C GLY A 132 -7.74 7.05 -8.03
N PRO A 133 -9.02 6.70 -8.25
CA PRO A 133 -10.06 7.62 -8.76
C PRO A 133 -10.20 8.90 -7.93
N ALA A 134 -10.06 8.81 -6.61
CA ALA A 134 -10.08 9.99 -5.72
C ALA A 134 -8.95 10.99 -6.01
N MET A 135 -7.90 10.56 -6.71
CA MET A 135 -6.80 11.41 -7.15
C MET A 135 -6.98 11.91 -8.60
N ASN A 136 -8.12 11.67 -9.23
CA ASN A 136 -8.38 12.12 -10.59
C ASN A 136 -8.28 13.64 -10.71
N ILE A 137 -7.65 14.08 -11.79
CA ILE A 137 -7.45 15.49 -12.07
C ILE A 137 -8.67 15.98 -12.83
N SER A 138 -9.68 16.44 -12.09
CA SER A 138 -10.83 17.12 -12.68
C SER A 138 -10.54 18.60 -12.94
N TYR A 139 -11.14 19.14 -14.00
CA TYR A 139 -11.08 20.58 -14.25
C TYR A 139 -11.73 21.34 -13.07
N PRO A 140 -11.06 22.35 -12.50
CA PRO A 140 -11.56 23.03 -11.32
C PRO A 140 -12.79 23.90 -11.65
N VAL A 141 -13.96 23.43 -11.28
CA VAL A 141 -15.19 24.23 -11.32
C VAL A 141 -15.17 25.22 -10.16
N ARG A 142 -15.53 26.48 -10.43
CA ARG A 142 -15.59 27.52 -9.39
C ARG A 142 -16.68 27.23 -8.38
N ARG A 143 -16.31 27.20 -7.10
CA ARG A 143 -17.28 27.08 -5.98
C ARG A 143 -17.93 28.44 -5.70
N LYS A 144 -19.20 28.46 -5.26
CA LYS A 144 -19.94 29.72 -5.00
C LYS A 144 -19.23 30.67 -4.02
N THR A 145 -18.54 30.12 -3.03
CA THR A 145 -17.82 30.87 -1.98
C THR A 145 -16.35 31.10 -2.29
N GLU A 146 -15.86 30.65 -3.45
CA GLU A 146 -14.44 30.71 -3.81
C GLU A 146 -14.10 32.05 -4.48
N SER A 147 -13.03 32.72 -4.04
CA SER A 147 -12.54 33.91 -4.73
C SER A 147 -12.09 33.59 -6.15
N VAL A 148 -12.24 34.55 -7.07
CA VAL A 148 -11.82 34.41 -8.47
C VAL A 148 -10.32 34.11 -8.55
N PHE A 149 -9.51 34.74 -7.70
CA PHE A 149 -8.07 34.53 -7.65
C PHE A 149 -7.68 33.08 -7.29
N TYR A 150 -8.33 32.49 -6.26
CA TYR A 150 -8.08 31.09 -5.89
C TYR A 150 -8.53 30.12 -6.98
N TRP A 151 -9.64 30.38 -7.64
CA TRP A 151 -10.09 29.60 -8.78
C TRP A 151 -9.09 29.64 -9.94
N TRP A 152 -8.55 30.80 -10.29
CA TRP A 152 -7.49 30.93 -11.30
C TRP A 152 -6.21 30.19 -10.91
N LEU A 153 -5.81 30.24 -9.65
CA LEU A 153 -4.66 29.44 -9.17
C LEU A 153 -4.90 27.93 -9.34
N ARG A 154 -6.11 27.46 -9.10
CA ARG A 154 -6.48 26.04 -9.32
C ARG A 154 -6.44 25.67 -10.79
N ILE A 155 -6.92 26.53 -11.67
CA ILE A 155 -6.83 26.34 -13.14
C ILE A 155 -5.35 26.28 -13.56
N PHE A 156 -4.53 27.21 -13.10
CA PHE A 156 -3.10 27.19 -13.40
C PHE A 156 -2.43 25.88 -12.94
N ASN A 157 -2.68 25.46 -11.70
CA ASN A 157 -2.15 24.21 -11.17
C ASN A 157 -2.65 22.98 -11.97
N TYR A 158 -3.91 23.00 -12.40
CA TYR A 158 -4.46 21.97 -13.26
C TYR A 158 -3.68 21.83 -14.58
N TRP A 159 -3.43 22.94 -15.27
CA TRP A 159 -2.68 22.92 -16.52
C TRP A 159 -1.21 22.53 -16.34
N GLN A 160 -0.57 22.97 -15.24
CA GLN A 160 0.78 22.54 -14.90
C GLN A 160 0.84 21.01 -14.69
N LEU A 161 -0.12 20.48 -13.96
CA LEU A 161 -0.20 19.04 -13.73
C LEU A 161 -0.51 18.27 -15.02
N LYS A 162 -1.42 18.76 -15.86
CA LYS A 162 -1.68 18.16 -17.18
C LYS A 162 -0.44 18.15 -18.07
N LYS A 163 0.37 19.20 -18.03
CA LYS A 163 1.66 19.24 -18.73
C LYS A 163 2.62 18.18 -18.24
N LYS A 164 2.76 18.02 -16.92
CA LYS A 164 3.59 16.97 -16.29
C LYS A 164 3.11 15.57 -16.72
N LEU A 165 1.81 15.30 -16.66
CA LEU A 165 1.26 14.00 -17.08
C LEU A 165 1.47 13.73 -18.57
N ARG A 166 1.28 14.73 -19.42
CA ARG A 166 1.56 14.57 -20.85
C ARG A 166 3.03 14.24 -21.08
N TYR A 167 3.94 14.89 -20.36
CA TYR A 167 5.36 14.57 -20.43
C TYR A 167 5.65 13.13 -20.01
N LEU A 168 5.05 12.67 -18.88
CA LEU A 168 5.17 11.29 -18.41
C LEU A 168 4.62 10.32 -19.45
N ASN A 169 3.39 10.54 -19.94
CA ASN A 169 2.73 9.65 -20.89
C ASN A 169 3.56 9.47 -22.17
N ASN A 170 4.19 10.52 -22.64
CA ASN A 170 5.00 10.48 -23.86
C ASN A 170 6.36 9.81 -23.64
N ASN A 171 6.94 9.94 -22.44
CA ASN A 171 8.35 9.60 -22.20
C ASN A 171 8.59 8.42 -21.25
N ALA A 172 7.67 7.99 -20.41
CA ALA A 172 7.79 6.73 -19.71
C ALA A 172 7.61 5.55 -20.68
N ASP A 173 8.30 4.43 -20.47
CA ASP A 173 8.16 3.22 -21.30
C ASP A 173 7.03 2.34 -20.80
N ALA A 174 6.87 2.25 -19.47
CA ALA A 174 5.80 1.49 -18.84
C ALA A 174 5.39 2.13 -17.50
N VAL A 175 4.20 1.75 -17.04
CA VAL A 175 3.71 2.06 -15.70
C VAL A 175 3.39 0.75 -14.98
N ILE A 176 3.68 0.70 -13.68
CA ILE A 176 3.23 -0.38 -12.80
C ILE A 176 2.19 0.20 -11.84
N CYS A 177 1.02 -0.41 -11.80
CA CYS A 177 -0.08 -0.07 -10.91
C CYS A 177 -0.34 -1.20 -9.94
N HIS A 178 -0.86 -0.91 -8.74
CA HIS A 178 -1.08 -1.96 -7.74
C HIS A 178 -2.53 -2.43 -7.63
N TYR A 179 -3.46 -1.86 -8.40
CA TYR A 179 -4.85 -2.32 -8.46
C TYR A 179 -5.57 -1.82 -9.73
N PRO A 180 -6.72 -2.43 -10.11
CA PRO A 180 -7.38 -2.18 -11.40
C PRO A 180 -7.78 -0.73 -11.67
N ASP A 181 -8.28 -0.02 -10.67
CA ASP A 181 -8.69 1.38 -10.84
C ASP A 181 -7.53 2.30 -11.20
N ALA A 182 -6.33 2.01 -10.71
CA ALA A 182 -5.15 2.77 -11.09
C ALA A 182 -4.84 2.60 -12.59
N VAL A 183 -5.01 1.40 -13.11
CA VAL A 183 -4.86 1.11 -14.56
C VAL A 183 -5.87 1.91 -15.36
N ARG A 184 -7.16 1.86 -14.95
CA ARG A 184 -8.24 2.63 -15.60
C ARG A 184 -7.92 4.12 -15.63
N CYS A 185 -7.48 4.69 -14.50
CA CYS A 185 -7.10 6.11 -14.42
C CYS A 185 -6.00 6.51 -15.39
N PHE A 186 -4.96 5.66 -15.57
CA PHE A 186 -3.91 5.94 -16.54
C PHE A 186 -4.42 5.88 -18.00
N ARG A 187 -5.29 4.91 -18.31
CA ARG A 187 -5.90 4.80 -19.65
C ARG A 187 -6.78 5.99 -19.97
N GLU A 188 -7.63 6.41 -19.04
CA GLU A 188 -8.49 7.61 -19.18
C GLU A 188 -7.67 8.91 -19.36
N GLU A 189 -6.46 8.97 -18.79
CA GLU A 189 -5.53 10.11 -18.98
C GLU A 189 -4.67 10.02 -20.23
N GLY A 190 -4.90 9.03 -21.08
CA GLY A 190 -4.24 8.90 -22.38
C GLY A 190 -2.87 8.22 -22.32
N PHE A 191 -2.55 7.43 -21.31
CA PHE A 191 -1.37 6.57 -21.33
C PHE A 191 -1.65 5.35 -22.22
N THR A 192 -0.94 5.24 -23.34
CA THR A 192 -1.19 4.22 -24.38
C THR A 192 -0.17 3.07 -24.37
N LYS A 193 0.93 3.23 -23.61
CA LYS A 193 1.98 2.21 -23.54
C LYS A 193 1.64 1.10 -22.53
N GLN A 194 2.60 0.27 -22.19
CA GLN A 194 2.42 -0.88 -21.30
C GLN A 194 2.08 -0.45 -19.88
N ILE A 195 1.06 -1.06 -19.31
CA ILE A 195 0.71 -0.96 -17.90
C ILE A 195 0.68 -2.38 -17.33
N TYR A 196 1.43 -2.59 -16.27
CA TYR A 196 1.46 -3.85 -15.53
C TYR A 196 0.77 -3.68 -14.18
N MET A 197 0.23 -4.78 -13.66
CA MET A 197 -0.28 -4.82 -12.29
C MET A 197 0.69 -5.58 -11.40
N SER A 198 1.23 -4.90 -10.41
CA SER A 198 2.07 -5.46 -9.37
C SER A 198 2.12 -4.52 -8.17
N THR A 199 2.48 -5.02 -7.00
CA THR A 199 2.62 -4.19 -5.80
C THR A 199 4.07 -4.07 -5.36
N GLN A 200 4.38 -2.97 -4.65
CA GLN A 200 5.72 -2.71 -4.11
C GLN A 200 5.97 -3.43 -2.79
N VAL A 201 4.91 -3.77 -2.10
CA VAL A 201 4.96 -4.39 -0.78
C VAL A 201 4.24 -5.72 -0.84
N GLY A 202 4.82 -6.70 -0.21
CA GLY A 202 4.29 -8.06 -0.12
C GLY A 202 4.43 -8.59 1.29
N VAL A 203 4.08 -9.84 1.45
CA VAL A 203 4.26 -10.61 2.68
C VAL A 203 5.42 -11.58 2.53
N ASP A 204 6.16 -11.76 3.61
CA ASP A 204 7.17 -12.80 3.73
C ASP A 204 6.49 -14.01 4.40
N PRO A 205 6.31 -15.15 3.72
CA PRO A 205 5.65 -16.31 4.30
C PRO A 205 6.42 -16.94 5.48
N ASP A 206 7.71 -16.63 5.61
CA ASP A 206 8.50 -17.05 6.78
C ASP A 206 8.15 -16.25 8.04
N ILE A 207 7.53 -15.07 7.87
CA ILE A 207 7.08 -14.19 8.96
C ILE A 207 5.58 -14.29 9.16
N TYR A 208 4.81 -14.26 8.05
CA TYR A 208 3.34 -14.28 8.07
C TYR A 208 2.83 -15.66 7.67
N HIS A 209 2.59 -16.51 8.65
CA HIS A 209 2.02 -17.85 8.52
C HIS A 209 1.20 -18.17 9.77
N PRO A 210 0.32 -19.17 9.74
CA PRO A 210 -0.35 -19.68 10.93
C PRO A 210 0.66 -20.17 11.97
N ASP A 211 0.62 -19.60 13.20
CA ASP A 211 1.52 -19.92 14.31
C ASP A 211 0.73 -19.97 15.64
N GLU A 212 0.55 -21.18 16.18
CA GLU A 212 -0.16 -21.40 17.43
C GLU A 212 0.61 -20.90 18.66
N ALA A 213 1.94 -20.88 18.63
CA ALA A 213 2.73 -20.37 19.75
C ALA A 213 2.58 -18.85 19.85
N ALA A 214 2.66 -18.14 18.70
CA ALA A 214 2.39 -16.70 18.60
C ALA A 214 0.94 -16.39 19.01
N ARG A 215 -0.04 -17.20 18.57
CA ARG A 215 -1.44 -17.10 18.96
C ARG A 215 -1.60 -17.16 20.48
N LYS A 216 -1.07 -18.16 21.09
CA LYS A 216 -1.15 -18.36 22.55
C LYS A 216 -0.54 -17.19 23.31
N LYS A 217 0.67 -16.77 22.95
CA LYS A 217 1.40 -15.67 23.56
C LYS A 217 0.59 -14.37 23.63
N VAL A 218 -0.02 -13.95 22.50
CA VAL A 218 -0.79 -12.70 22.47
C VAL A 218 -2.15 -12.86 23.16
N ARG A 219 -2.80 -14.03 23.03
CA ARG A 219 -4.07 -14.29 23.73
C ARG A 219 -3.90 -14.27 25.25
N GLU A 220 -2.81 -14.79 25.78
CA GLU A 220 -2.47 -14.70 27.20
C GLU A 220 -2.19 -13.25 27.62
N LYS A 221 -1.41 -12.49 26.81
CA LYS A 221 -1.09 -11.08 27.09
C LYS A 221 -2.31 -10.19 27.28
N TYR A 222 -3.38 -10.45 26.53
CA TYR A 222 -4.61 -9.64 26.57
C TYR A 222 -5.80 -10.33 27.24
N ASN A 223 -5.59 -11.47 27.90
CA ASN A 223 -6.64 -12.25 28.56
C ASN A 223 -7.83 -12.54 27.63
N LEU A 224 -7.53 -13.00 26.39
CA LEU A 224 -8.56 -13.24 25.38
C LEU A 224 -9.32 -14.56 25.61
N GLY A 225 -8.71 -15.51 26.33
CA GLY A 225 -9.30 -16.82 26.63
C GLY A 225 -9.72 -17.58 25.37
N ASP A 226 -10.90 -18.13 25.39
CA ASP A 226 -11.57 -18.86 24.28
C ASP A 226 -12.49 -17.97 23.43
N ALA A 227 -12.53 -16.66 23.70
CA ALA A 227 -13.38 -15.73 22.95
C ALA A 227 -13.03 -15.73 21.45
N PHE A 228 -14.05 -15.56 20.60
CA PHE A 228 -13.84 -15.25 19.19
C PHE A 228 -13.24 -13.85 19.06
N VAL A 229 -12.10 -13.69 18.39
CA VAL A 229 -11.36 -12.44 18.37
C VAL A 229 -11.38 -11.83 16.98
N PHE A 230 -12.01 -10.66 16.87
CA PHE A 230 -11.83 -9.78 15.71
C PHE A 230 -10.56 -8.97 15.83
N GLY A 231 -10.01 -8.48 14.69
CA GLY A 231 -8.89 -7.58 14.73
C GLY A 231 -8.75 -6.71 13.49
N THR A 232 -8.18 -5.54 13.68
CA THR A 232 -7.75 -4.67 12.59
C THR A 232 -6.48 -3.93 12.96
N ALA A 233 -5.57 -3.72 11.98
CA ALA A 233 -4.35 -2.97 12.18
C ALA A 233 -4.32 -1.77 11.23
N CYS A 234 -4.41 -0.56 11.78
CA CYS A 234 -4.41 0.65 10.97
C CYS A 234 -4.04 1.89 11.80
N ARG A 235 -3.82 3.01 11.11
CA ARG A 235 -3.82 4.32 11.77
C ARG A 235 -5.21 4.63 12.29
N PHE A 236 -5.33 5.20 13.49
CA PHE A 236 -6.62 5.64 14.02
C PHE A 236 -6.97 7.01 13.42
N ILE A 237 -7.60 6.95 12.26
CA ILE A 237 -8.14 8.09 11.51
C ILE A 237 -9.52 7.70 10.95
N PRO A 238 -10.41 8.66 10.72
CA PRO A 238 -11.78 8.40 10.24
C PRO A 238 -11.84 7.53 8.97
N ASP A 239 -10.92 7.75 8.04
CA ASP A 239 -10.89 7.07 6.75
C ASP A 239 -10.65 5.55 6.86
N LYS A 240 -10.25 5.04 8.02
CA LYS A 240 -10.02 3.61 8.26
C LYS A 240 -11.22 2.83 8.79
N GLY A 241 -12.37 3.49 8.96
CA GLY A 241 -13.63 2.82 9.28
C GLY A 241 -13.71 2.19 10.68
N LEU A 242 -12.89 2.64 11.64
CA LEU A 242 -12.91 2.07 13.00
C LEU A 242 -14.26 2.31 13.72
N GLN A 243 -14.92 3.40 13.43
CA GLN A 243 -16.25 3.68 14.00
C GLN A 243 -17.30 2.73 13.44
N GLU A 244 -17.21 2.38 12.17
CA GLU A 244 -18.07 1.41 11.50
C GLU A 244 -17.88 0.02 12.12
N ILE A 245 -16.62 -0.39 12.34
CA ILE A 245 -16.31 -1.65 13.02
C ILE A 245 -16.96 -1.68 14.41
N ILE A 246 -16.72 -0.63 15.24
CA ILE A 246 -17.28 -0.56 16.59
C ILE A 246 -18.80 -0.59 16.55
N LYS A 247 -19.45 0.10 15.61
CA LYS A 247 -20.91 0.10 15.47
C LYS A 247 -21.49 -1.24 15.02
N ALA A 248 -20.75 -2.00 14.24
CA ALA A 248 -21.19 -3.28 13.70
C ALA A 248 -20.96 -4.45 14.66
N LEU A 249 -20.05 -4.35 15.62
CA LEU A 249 -19.79 -5.44 16.58
C LEU A 249 -21.06 -5.82 17.35
N PRO A 250 -21.34 -7.14 17.57
CA PRO A 250 -22.49 -7.59 18.35
C PRO A 250 -22.49 -7.01 19.77
N SER A 251 -23.68 -6.86 20.37
CA SER A 251 -23.79 -6.43 21.78
C SER A 251 -23.38 -7.55 22.75
N ASP A 252 -23.74 -8.78 22.41
CA ASP A 252 -23.61 -9.95 23.29
C ASP A 252 -22.66 -11.00 22.73
N GLY A 253 -22.45 -12.07 23.49
CA GLY A 253 -21.63 -13.20 23.09
C GLY A 253 -20.19 -13.16 23.61
N ASN A 254 -19.49 -14.29 23.48
CA ASN A 254 -18.11 -14.47 23.91
C ASN A 254 -17.15 -14.10 22.76
N TRP A 255 -17.00 -12.81 22.53
CA TRP A 255 -16.06 -12.27 21.55
C TRP A 255 -15.27 -11.10 22.12
N LYS A 256 -14.13 -10.80 21.49
CA LYS A 256 -13.30 -9.62 21.74
C LYS A 256 -12.84 -9.00 20.42
N CYS A 257 -12.34 -7.77 20.47
CA CYS A 257 -11.81 -7.08 19.30
C CYS A 257 -10.50 -6.36 19.64
N LEU A 258 -9.45 -6.62 18.84
CA LEU A 258 -8.16 -5.93 18.94
C LEU A 258 -8.09 -4.81 17.90
N LEU A 259 -8.06 -3.57 18.35
CA LEU A 259 -7.77 -2.41 17.52
C LEU A 259 -6.28 -2.08 17.64
N MET A 260 -5.49 -2.49 16.64
CA MET A 260 -4.04 -2.38 16.63
C MET A 260 -3.62 -1.10 15.90
N GLY A 261 -3.05 -0.15 16.63
CA GLY A 261 -2.61 1.11 16.05
C GLY A 261 -2.76 2.30 16.99
N LYS A 262 -2.49 3.47 16.45
CA LYS A 262 -2.63 4.74 17.18
C LYS A 262 -3.09 5.86 16.24
N GLY A 263 -3.61 6.94 16.81
CA GLY A 263 -4.07 8.12 16.11
C GLY A 263 -3.88 9.38 16.95
N SER A 264 -4.55 10.46 16.56
CA SER A 264 -4.63 11.64 17.42
C SER A 264 -5.36 11.30 18.72
N GLU A 265 -5.06 12.03 19.77
CA GLU A 265 -5.71 11.86 21.07
C GLU A 265 -7.22 12.11 20.94
N ASP A 266 -7.63 13.15 20.24
CA ASP A 266 -9.03 13.49 20.03
C ASP A 266 -9.81 12.34 19.37
N TYR A 267 -9.28 11.76 18.30
CA TYR A 267 -9.94 10.65 17.61
C TYR A 267 -9.93 9.37 18.45
N THR A 268 -8.84 9.10 19.14
CA THR A 268 -8.75 7.96 20.07
C THR A 268 -9.77 8.08 21.21
N ASN A 269 -9.93 9.28 21.76
CA ASN A 269 -10.93 9.54 22.81
C ASN A 269 -12.37 9.46 22.25
N ALA A 270 -12.58 9.85 20.98
CA ALA A 270 -13.88 9.65 20.33
C ALA A 270 -14.22 8.16 20.17
N LEU A 271 -13.24 7.31 19.80
CA LEU A 271 -13.43 5.85 19.76
C LEU A 271 -13.74 5.27 21.13
N LYS A 272 -13.03 5.70 22.19
CA LYS A 272 -13.29 5.24 23.58
C LYS A 272 -14.71 5.61 24.04
N ARG A 273 -15.15 6.83 23.74
CA ARG A 273 -16.54 7.24 24.04
C ARG A 273 -17.54 6.34 23.30
N LEU A 274 -17.35 6.10 22.02
CA LEU A 274 -18.23 5.24 21.23
C LEU A 274 -18.28 3.80 21.78
N ILE A 275 -17.14 3.26 22.24
CA ILE A 275 -17.07 1.94 22.90
C ILE A 275 -17.90 1.95 24.18
N HIS A 276 -17.73 2.96 25.02
CA HIS A 276 -18.46 3.11 26.28
C HIS A 276 -19.97 3.27 26.05
N ASP A 277 -20.38 4.16 25.15
CA ASP A 277 -21.78 4.43 24.81
C ASP A 277 -22.51 3.18 24.28
N ARG A 278 -21.75 2.23 23.69
CA ARG A 278 -22.26 0.96 23.24
C ARG A 278 -22.19 -0.17 24.31
N GLY A 279 -21.66 0.10 25.49
CA GLY A 279 -21.49 -0.89 26.54
C GLY A 279 -20.46 -2.00 26.20
N LEU A 280 -19.48 -1.68 25.35
CA LEU A 280 -18.49 -2.64 24.87
C LEU A 280 -17.14 -2.53 25.61
N ASP A 281 -17.11 -1.87 26.76
CA ASP A 281 -15.94 -1.78 27.62
C ASP A 281 -15.42 -3.19 27.99
N GLY A 282 -14.12 -3.39 27.89
CA GLY A 282 -13.48 -4.69 28.16
C GLY A 282 -13.65 -5.76 27.04
N LYS A 283 -14.55 -5.55 26.08
CA LYS A 283 -14.63 -6.36 24.85
C LYS A 283 -13.72 -5.84 23.74
N ILE A 284 -13.56 -4.52 23.63
CA ILE A 284 -12.69 -3.88 22.64
C ILE A 284 -11.40 -3.40 23.31
N ILE A 285 -10.28 -3.83 22.78
CA ILE A 285 -8.95 -3.55 23.32
C ILE A 285 -8.19 -2.70 22.31
N LEU A 286 -7.82 -1.48 22.71
CA LEU A 286 -6.93 -0.63 21.94
C LEU A 286 -5.49 -0.98 22.36
N THR A 287 -4.77 -1.72 21.50
CA THR A 287 -3.43 -2.23 21.82
C THR A 287 -2.33 -1.16 21.81
N GLY A 288 -2.63 0.00 21.22
CA GLY A 288 -1.59 0.95 20.85
C GLY A 288 -0.85 0.52 19.57
N TYR A 289 0.25 1.22 19.28
CA TYR A 289 1.11 0.86 18.16
C TYR A 289 1.75 -0.51 18.41
N VAL A 290 1.64 -1.40 17.43
CA VAL A 290 2.33 -2.68 17.41
C VAL A 290 3.50 -2.58 16.44
N ASP A 291 4.69 -2.96 16.89
CA ASP A 291 5.88 -2.95 16.04
C ASP A 291 5.71 -3.91 14.85
N TRP A 292 6.26 -3.53 13.70
CA TRP A 292 6.17 -4.33 12.48
C TRP A 292 6.83 -5.72 12.61
N LYS A 293 7.72 -5.91 13.57
CA LYS A 293 8.35 -7.19 13.89
C LYS A 293 7.45 -8.12 14.71
N GLU A 294 6.46 -7.56 15.39
CA GLU A 294 5.54 -8.30 16.27
C GLU A 294 4.14 -8.46 15.68
N ILE A 295 3.81 -7.70 14.63
CA ILE A 295 2.43 -7.65 14.10
C ILE A 295 1.93 -9.01 13.61
N ALA A 296 2.82 -9.91 13.17
CA ALA A 296 2.47 -11.27 12.77
C ALA A 296 1.90 -12.08 13.96
N ASP A 297 2.46 -11.94 15.17
CA ASP A 297 1.96 -12.57 16.39
C ASP A 297 0.52 -12.13 16.67
N TYR A 298 0.23 -10.83 16.47
CA TYR A 298 -1.11 -10.28 16.70
C TYR A 298 -2.12 -10.75 15.64
N TRP A 299 -1.70 -10.88 14.38
CA TRP A 299 -2.55 -11.50 13.37
C TRP A 299 -2.86 -12.95 13.71
N ASN A 300 -1.94 -13.69 14.29
CA ASN A 300 -2.18 -15.05 14.74
C ASN A 300 -3.18 -15.12 15.91
N ALA A 301 -3.24 -14.13 16.79
CA ALA A 301 -4.13 -14.10 17.95
C ALA A 301 -5.62 -13.94 17.60
N ILE A 302 -5.96 -13.36 16.47
CA ILE A 302 -7.34 -13.13 16.05
C ILE A 302 -7.93 -14.34 15.31
N ASP A 303 -9.25 -14.35 15.16
CA ASP A 303 -10.00 -15.36 14.43
C ASP A 303 -10.54 -14.80 13.10
N CYS A 304 -10.80 -13.50 13.04
CA CYS A 304 -11.22 -12.81 11.81
C CYS A 304 -10.70 -11.38 11.78
N ALA A 305 -10.11 -10.99 10.67
CA ALA A 305 -9.73 -9.60 10.43
C ALA A 305 -10.90 -8.79 9.85
N VAL A 306 -10.95 -7.49 10.18
CA VAL A 306 -11.96 -6.56 9.64
C VAL A 306 -11.26 -5.35 9.06
N HIS A 307 -11.56 -5.03 7.79
CA HIS A 307 -10.94 -3.91 7.10
C HIS A 307 -11.97 -3.20 6.21
N VAL A 308 -12.56 -2.13 6.72
CA VAL A 308 -13.69 -1.41 6.09
C VAL A 308 -13.39 0.09 5.94
N PRO A 309 -12.37 0.45 5.14
CA PRO A 309 -12.01 1.84 4.95
C PRO A 309 -13.14 2.64 4.28
N ARG A 310 -13.10 3.97 4.46
CA ARG A 310 -14.07 4.92 3.89
C ARG A 310 -13.44 5.69 2.74
N THR A 311 -14.11 5.69 1.60
CA THR A 311 -13.75 6.56 0.48
C THR A 311 -14.17 8.00 0.76
N THR A 312 -13.28 8.94 0.48
CA THR A 312 -13.53 10.39 0.57
C THR A 312 -13.27 11.05 -0.77
N ASP A 313 -13.59 12.34 -0.90
CA ASP A 313 -13.32 13.12 -2.13
C ASP A 313 -11.82 13.13 -2.53
N ILE A 314 -10.93 12.88 -1.57
CA ILE A 314 -9.47 13.01 -1.76
C ILE A 314 -8.69 11.76 -1.43
N TRP A 315 -9.32 10.73 -0.86
CA TRP A 315 -8.66 9.51 -0.43
C TRP A 315 -9.54 8.27 -0.65
N GLN A 316 -8.90 7.20 -1.03
CA GLN A 316 -9.46 5.86 -1.18
C GLN A 316 -8.37 4.85 -0.82
N GLU A 317 -8.74 3.68 -0.30
CA GLU A 317 -7.76 2.62 -0.05
C GLU A 317 -7.16 2.13 -1.36
N THR A 318 -5.87 2.31 -1.51
CA THR A 318 -5.17 1.93 -2.73
C THR A 318 -4.43 0.61 -2.61
N PHE A 319 -3.98 0.28 -1.40
CA PHE A 319 -3.43 -1.02 -1.05
C PHE A 319 -3.23 -1.13 0.47
N SER A 320 -3.81 -2.14 1.10
CA SER A 320 -3.70 -2.37 2.53
C SER A 320 -2.76 -3.53 2.86
N LEU A 321 -1.64 -3.21 3.52
CA LEU A 321 -0.75 -4.25 4.07
C LEU A 321 -1.47 -5.12 5.11
N ALA A 322 -2.35 -4.53 5.93
CA ALA A 322 -3.07 -5.23 6.96
C ALA A 322 -3.92 -6.39 6.40
N VAL A 323 -4.55 -6.18 5.24
CA VAL A 323 -5.35 -7.22 4.57
C VAL A 323 -4.47 -8.41 4.19
N ILE A 324 -3.39 -8.18 3.43
CA ILE A 324 -2.55 -9.30 2.96
C ILE A 324 -1.77 -9.96 4.10
N GLN A 325 -1.44 -9.25 5.17
CA GLN A 325 -0.80 -9.81 6.36
C GLN A 325 -1.75 -10.71 7.15
N ALA A 326 -3.00 -10.27 7.37
CA ALA A 326 -4.02 -11.10 8.01
C ALA A 326 -4.29 -12.37 7.19
N MET A 327 -4.47 -12.25 5.88
CA MET A 327 -4.65 -13.38 4.97
C MET A 327 -3.47 -14.34 5.02
N ALA A 328 -2.23 -13.85 4.94
CA ALA A 328 -1.02 -14.66 5.01
C ALA A 328 -0.79 -15.29 6.40
N SER A 329 -1.50 -14.84 7.44
CA SER A 329 -1.57 -15.49 8.75
C SER A 329 -2.76 -16.47 8.87
N GLY A 330 -3.40 -16.83 7.75
CA GLY A 330 -4.51 -17.77 7.69
C GLY A 330 -5.83 -17.22 8.21
N LYS A 331 -6.02 -15.90 8.26
CA LYS A 331 -7.24 -15.30 8.80
C LYS A 331 -8.24 -14.94 7.72
N PRO A 332 -9.53 -15.29 7.86
CA PRO A 332 -10.56 -14.72 7.03
C PRO A 332 -10.62 -13.21 7.24
N VAL A 333 -10.93 -12.47 6.18
CA VAL A 333 -11.06 -11.02 6.22
C VAL A 333 -12.48 -10.63 5.81
N ILE A 334 -13.14 -9.83 6.65
CA ILE A 334 -14.34 -9.09 6.28
C ILE A 334 -13.87 -7.71 5.81
N GLY A 335 -14.18 -7.36 4.57
CA GLY A 335 -13.84 -6.07 3.96
C GLY A 335 -15.03 -5.42 3.29
N ASN A 336 -14.84 -4.20 2.79
CA ASN A 336 -15.84 -3.54 1.97
C ASN A 336 -15.35 -3.33 0.53
N ASP A 337 -16.23 -2.80 -0.32
CA ASP A 337 -15.95 -2.55 -1.73
C ASP A 337 -15.18 -1.24 -2.01
N SER A 338 -14.53 -0.67 -0.99
CA SER A 338 -13.70 0.53 -1.14
C SER A 338 -12.36 0.21 -1.82
N GLY A 339 -12.11 0.85 -2.94
CA GLY A 339 -10.82 0.88 -3.62
C GLY A 339 -10.23 -0.48 -3.97
N SER A 340 -9.06 -0.76 -3.46
CA SER A 340 -8.33 -2.01 -3.75
C SER A 340 -8.74 -3.20 -2.89
N VAL A 341 -9.58 -3.01 -1.87
CA VAL A 341 -9.90 -4.06 -0.89
C VAL A 341 -10.46 -5.33 -1.56
N PRO A 342 -11.45 -5.26 -2.47
CA PRO A 342 -11.95 -6.45 -3.14
C PRO A 342 -10.88 -7.21 -3.94
N TYR A 343 -10.04 -6.47 -4.65
CA TYR A 343 -8.92 -7.04 -5.41
C TYR A 343 -7.91 -7.77 -4.51
N GLN A 344 -7.57 -7.16 -3.37
CA GLN A 344 -6.63 -7.75 -2.43
C GLN A 344 -7.17 -9.01 -1.74
N MET A 345 -8.47 -9.02 -1.43
CA MET A 345 -9.10 -10.16 -0.75
C MET A 345 -9.33 -11.36 -1.68
N GLY A 346 -9.32 -11.13 -2.98
CA GLY A 346 -9.56 -12.19 -3.95
C GLY A 346 -10.98 -12.77 -3.88
N PRO A 347 -11.23 -13.90 -4.55
CA PRO A 347 -12.58 -14.45 -4.70
C PRO A 347 -13.19 -15.06 -3.43
N SER A 348 -12.37 -15.29 -2.39
CA SER A 348 -12.82 -15.89 -1.12
C SER A 348 -13.10 -14.85 -0.04
N GLY A 349 -12.88 -13.56 -0.29
CA GLY A 349 -13.08 -12.50 0.69
C GLY A 349 -14.56 -12.31 1.05
N ILE A 350 -14.82 -11.99 2.31
CA ILE A 350 -16.17 -11.67 2.78
C ILE A 350 -16.38 -10.17 2.57
N LEU A 351 -17.18 -9.78 1.57
CA LEU A 351 -17.38 -8.39 1.21
C LEU A 351 -18.74 -7.86 1.64
N VAL A 352 -18.76 -6.59 2.03
CA VAL A 352 -19.96 -5.79 2.27
C VAL A 352 -19.87 -4.46 1.48
N HIS A 353 -20.98 -3.77 1.30
CA HIS A 353 -20.94 -2.42 0.72
C HIS A 353 -20.35 -1.41 1.71
N GLU A 354 -19.60 -0.44 1.18
CA GLU A 354 -19.03 0.63 2.00
C GLU A 354 -20.12 1.40 2.74
N GLY A 355 -19.99 1.46 4.08
CA GLY A 355 -20.94 2.15 4.95
C GLY A 355 -22.17 1.35 5.35
N ASP A 356 -22.34 0.14 4.84
CA ASP A 356 -23.42 -0.77 5.27
C ASP A 356 -23.06 -1.46 6.59
N ILE A 357 -23.42 -0.80 7.70
CA ILE A 357 -23.15 -1.26 9.05
C ILE A 357 -23.95 -2.52 9.39
N GLN A 358 -25.18 -2.66 8.86
CA GLN A 358 -26.00 -3.83 9.13
C GLN A 358 -25.42 -5.08 8.43
N ALA A 359 -25.07 -4.98 7.15
CA ALA A 359 -24.40 -6.08 6.46
C ALA A 359 -23.07 -6.47 7.13
N LEU A 360 -22.30 -5.48 7.61
CA LEU A 360 -21.07 -5.74 8.36
C LEU A 360 -21.37 -6.50 9.67
N HIS A 361 -22.40 -6.08 10.42
CA HIS A 361 -22.89 -6.75 11.63
C HIS A 361 -23.25 -8.21 11.33
N ASP A 362 -24.08 -8.44 10.31
CA ASP A 362 -24.58 -9.76 9.95
C ASP A 362 -23.41 -10.71 9.57
N LYS A 363 -22.39 -10.21 8.85
CA LYS A 363 -21.18 -10.97 8.53
C LYS A 363 -20.33 -11.26 9.77
N MET A 364 -20.25 -10.33 10.74
CA MET A 364 -19.56 -10.56 12.01
C MET A 364 -20.28 -11.65 12.84
N GLU A 365 -21.59 -11.61 12.94
CA GLU A 365 -22.36 -12.65 13.62
C GLU A 365 -22.22 -14.01 12.90
N TRP A 366 -22.23 -13.97 11.56
CA TRP A 366 -22.09 -15.21 10.78
C TRP A 366 -20.75 -15.91 11.03
N VAL A 367 -19.61 -15.19 11.09
CA VAL A 367 -18.31 -15.82 11.34
C VAL A 367 -18.19 -16.34 12.76
N ILE A 368 -18.83 -15.71 13.75
CA ILE A 368 -18.91 -16.21 15.13
C ILE A 368 -19.72 -17.51 15.17
N ALA A 369 -20.86 -17.56 14.48
CA ALA A 369 -21.75 -18.73 14.46
C ALA A 369 -21.19 -19.90 13.63
N HIS A 370 -20.23 -19.64 12.72
CA HIS A 370 -19.69 -20.66 11.80
C HIS A 370 -18.15 -20.64 11.76
N PRO A 371 -17.47 -20.86 12.89
CA PRO A 371 -16.01 -20.72 12.99
C PRO A 371 -15.25 -21.64 12.03
N ASP A 372 -15.73 -22.87 11.79
CA ASP A 372 -15.09 -23.80 10.85
C ASP A 372 -15.18 -23.32 9.40
N LYS A 373 -16.32 -22.73 9.01
CA LYS A 373 -16.48 -22.15 7.67
C LYS A 373 -15.61 -20.90 7.51
N ALA A 374 -15.55 -20.06 8.55
CA ALA A 374 -14.69 -18.90 8.58
C ALA A 374 -13.21 -19.31 8.44
N LYS A 375 -12.78 -20.36 9.16
CA LYS A 375 -11.44 -20.92 9.03
C LYS A 375 -11.16 -21.40 7.60
N ASN A 376 -12.07 -22.15 6.98
CA ASN A 376 -11.89 -22.61 5.59
C ASN A 376 -11.75 -21.44 4.59
N ILE A 377 -12.48 -20.33 4.83
CA ILE A 377 -12.27 -19.09 4.06
C ILE A 377 -10.87 -18.54 4.30
N GLY A 378 -10.41 -18.50 5.55
CA GLY A 378 -9.07 -18.08 5.92
C GLY A 378 -7.96 -18.89 5.22
N ASP A 379 -8.12 -20.22 5.16
CA ASP A 379 -7.18 -21.12 4.48
C ASP A 379 -7.10 -20.80 2.96
N LYS A 380 -8.24 -20.56 2.30
CA LYS A 380 -8.27 -20.13 0.88
C LYS A 380 -7.67 -18.74 0.67
N MET A 381 -7.89 -17.83 1.61
CA MET A 381 -7.31 -16.49 1.56
C MET A 381 -5.80 -16.54 1.81
N TYR A 382 -5.31 -17.45 2.64
CA TYR A 382 -3.88 -17.71 2.81
C TYR A 382 -3.23 -18.13 1.49
N ASP A 383 -3.80 -19.14 0.82
CA ASP A 383 -3.29 -19.60 -0.47
C ASP A 383 -3.26 -18.47 -1.49
N TYR A 384 -4.32 -17.68 -1.56
CA TYR A 384 -4.38 -16.53 -2.46
C TYR A 384 -3.32 -15.48 -2.12
N ALA A 385 -3.14 -15.14 -0.84
CA ALA A 385 -2.15 -14.15 -0.40
C ALA A 385 -0.72 -14.59 -0.70
N VAL A 386 -0.36 -15.84 -0.43
CA VAL A 386 0.98 -16.37 -0.68
C VAL A 386 1.26 -16.45 -2.18
N ASN A 387 0.30 -16.92 -2.98
CA ASN A 387 0.47 -17.06 -4.42
C ASN A 387 0.44 -15.75 -5.19
N SER A 388 -0.19 -14.68 -4.63
CA SER A 388 -0.34 -13.39 -5.33
C SER A 388 0.53 -12.28 -4.73
N PHE A 389 0.83 -12.32 -3.44
CA PHE A 389 1.46 -11.22 -2.71
C PHE A 389 2.69 -11.62 -1.90
N SER A 390 3.20 -12.86 -2.00
CA SER A 390 4.48 -13.17 -1.38
C SER A 390 5.61 -12.40 -2.05
N ILE A 391 6.63 -12.04 -1.26
CA ILE A 391 7.81 -11.34 -1.78
C ILE A 391 8.46 -12.13 -2.91
N GLN A 392 8.52 -13.47 -2.79
CA GLN A 392 9.06 -14.35 -3.82
C GLN A 392 8.30 -14.23 -5.14
N HIS A 393 6.95 -14.33 -5.09
CA HIS A 393 6.11 -14.19 -6.27
C HIS A 393 6.26 -12.80 -6.91
N LEU A 394 6.20 -11.75 -6.09
CA LEU A 394 6.32 -10.38 -6.57
C LEU A 394 7.70 -10.06 -7.16
N ASN A 395 8.75 -10.69 -6.68
CA ASN A 395 10.10 -10.55 -7.25
C ASN A 395 10.21 -11.22 -8.62
N ASN A 396 9.69 -12.44 -8.75
CA ASN A 396 9.66 -13.13 -10.05
C ASN A 396 8.82 -12.33 -11.06
N GLN A 397 7.63 -11.87 -10.65
CA GLN A 397 6.78 -11.02 -11.50
C GLN A 397 7.50 -9.72 -11.91
N PHE A 398 8.21 -9.07 -10.99
CA PHE A 398 8.96 -7.86 -11.30
C PHE A 398 10.12 -8.15 -12.27
N TYR A 399 10.81 -9.28 -12.09
CA TYR A 399 11.87 -9.71 -13.01
C TYR A 399 11.33 -9.94 -14.43
N ASP A 400 10.17 -10.56 -14.57
CA ASP A 400 9.52 -10.76 -15.86
C ASP A 400 9.09 -9.41 -16.48
N ILE A 401 8.50 -8.51 -15.69
CA ILE A 401 8.11 -7.17 -16.14
C ILE A 401 9.32 -6.39 -16.68
N ILE A 402 10.45 -6.36 -15.96
CA ILE A 402 11.61 -5.59 -16.42
C ILE A 402 12.23 -6.19 -17.68
N ASN A 403 12.24 -7.51 -17.82
CA ASN A 403 12.68 -8.16 -19.05
C ASN A 403 11.77 -7.88 -20.24
N ASP A 404 10.45 -7.90 -20.02
CA ASP A 404 9.45 -7.58 -21.05
C ASP A 404 9.60 -6.12 -21.53
N VAL A 405 9.73 -5.18 -20.59
CA VAL A 405 9.94 -3.75 -20.93
C VAL A 405 11.28 -3.54 -21.63
N TYR A 406 12.35 -4.20 -21.19
CA TYR A 406 13.69 -4.03 -21.77
C TYR A 406 13.73 -4.57 -23.21
N ASN A 407 13.16 -5.74 -23.44
CA ASN A 407 13.13 -6.39 -24.75
C ASN A 407 12.07 -5.80 -25.69
N GLY A 408 11.13 -5.00 -25.18
CA GLY A 408 10.00 -4.45 -25.95
C GLY A 408 8.97 -5.51 -26.32
N THR A 409 8.94 -6.62 -25.61
CA THR A 409 7.91 -7.66 -25.72
C THR A 409 6.68 -7.23 -24.88
N TYR A 410 5.53 -7.80 -25.16
CA TYR A 410 4.29 -7.51 -24.45
C TYR A 410 3.60 -8.81 -24.09
N ASP A 411 3.75 -9.23 -22.85
CA ASP A 411 3.01 -10.37 -22.35
C ASP A 411 1.64 -9.94 -21.79
N LYS A 412 0.57 -10.33 -22.51
CA LYS A 412 -0.80 -10.05 -22.10
C LYS A 412 -1.16 -10.72 -20.77
N ASN A 413 -0.52 -11.83 -20.42
CA ASN A 413 -0.81 -12.56 -19.17
C ASN A 413 -0.36 -11.78 -17.92
N LEU A 414 0.60 -10.86 -18.04
CA LEU A 414 1.00 -9.96 -16.98
C LEU A 414 -0.01 -8.84 -16.68
N ILE A 415 -1.08 -8.72 -17.47
CA ILE A 415 -2.06 -7.62 -17.43
C ILE A 415 -3.48 -8.07 -17.13
N ASP A 416 -3.82 -9.34 -17.33
CA ASP A 416 -5.21 -9.84 -17.31
C ASP A 416 -5.95 -9.77 -15.96
N MET A 417 -5.35 -9.14 -14.95
CA MET A 417 -6.05 -8.81 -13.70
C MET A 417 -6.98 -7.58 -13.80
N VAL A 418 -7.05 -6.91 -14.96
CA VAL A 418 -7.88 -5.70 -15.14
C VAL A 418 -9.39 -6.03 -15.17
N THR A 419 -9.76 -7.28 -15.40
CA THR A 419 -11.15 -7.74 -15.51
C THR A 419 -11.75 -8.29 -14.22
N TYR A 420 -11.04 -8.14 -13.08
CA TYR A 420 -11.56 -8.58 -11.78
C TYR A 420 -12.79 -7.75 -11.39
N HIS A 421 -13.95 -8.37 -11.43
CA HIS A 421 -15.18 -7.85 -10.82
C HIS A 421 -15.39 -8.54 -9.49
N PRO A 422 -15.37 -7.84 -8.35
CA PRO A 422 -15.68 -8.44 -7.06
C PRO A 422 -17.12 -8.94 -7.08
N ILE A 423 -17.31 -10.19 -6.72
CA ILE A 423 -18.63 -10.74 -6.44
C ILE A 423 -18.95 -10.34 -5.00
N LEU A 424 -19.92 -9.44 -4.83
CA LEU A 424 -20.51 -9.15 -3.52
C LEU A 424 -21.40 -10.34 -3.17
N ASN A 425 -20.96 -11.18 -2.24
CA ASN A 425 -21.69 -12.34 -1.72
C ASN A 425 -22.40 -12.01 -0.43
#